data_82fd4330412a541727da27aaaf115ea4
#
_entry.id   82fd4330412a541727da27aaaf115ea4
#
_cell.length_a   1.000
_cell.length_b   1.000
_cell.length_c   1.000
_cell.angle_alpha   90.00
_cell.angle_beta   90.00
_cell.angle_gamma   90.00
#
_symmetry.space_group_name_H-M   'P 1'
#
loop_
_entity.id
_entity.type
_entity.pdbx_description
1 polymer ?
#
loop_
_entity_poly.entity_id
_entity_poly.type
_entity_poly.pdbx_seq_one_letter_code
_entity_poly.pdbx_strand_id
1 'polypeptide(L)' 'MLFRNFYRCAICGCEWTDVWPAQCDDDCPFCGARHMSPYKSEDAEESEDE' A
#
# COMPACT_ATOMS: atom_id res chain seq x y z
N MET A 1 2.68 -1.45 -14.96
CA MET A 1 2.04 -2.34 -14.00
C MET A 1 1.82 -1.64 -12.69
N LEU A 2 0.67 -1.86 -12.10
CA LEU A 2 0.33 -1.24 -10.83
C LEU A 2 0.06 -2.31 -9.80
N PHE A 3 0.41 -2.00 -8.57
CA PHE A 3 0.18 -2.89 -7.44
C PHE A 3 -0.64 -2.16 -6.40
N ARG A 4 -1.64 -2.87 -5.86
CA ARG A 4 -2.38 -2.35 -4.72
C ARG A 4 -1.66 -2.85 -3.48
N ASN A 5 -0.98 -1.93 -2.81
CA ASN A 5 -0.21 -2.25 -1.63
C ASN A 5 -1.03 -1.98 -0.39
N PHE A 6 -1.07 -2.95 0.50
CA PHE A 6 -1.82 -2.84 1.75
C PHE A 6 -0.84 -2.59 2.87
N TYR A 7 -1.07 -1.52 3.61
CA TYR A 7 -0.16 -1.07 4.65
C TYR A 7 -0.82 -1.08 6.00
N ARG A 8 0.00 -1.24 7.03
CA ARG A 8 -0.48 -1.22 8.39
C ARG A 8 0.57 -0.54 9.24
N CYS A 9 0.16 0.51 9.93
CA CYS A 9 1.07 1.25 10.80
C CYS A 9 1.25 0.51 12.11
N ALA A 10 2.49 0.25 12.48
CA ALA A 10 2.79 -0.42 13.75
C ALA A 10 2.72 0.55 14.92
N ILE A 11 2.66 1.85 14.63
CA ILE A 11 2.66 2.87 15.66
C ILE A 11 1.26 3.25 16.07
N CYS A 12 0.42 3.61 15.11
CA CYS A 12 -0.95 4.01 15.43
C CYS A 12 -1.96 2.91 15.16
N GLY A 13 -1.56 1.82 14.50
CA GLY A 13 -2.44 0.69 14.26
C GLY A 13 -3.41 0.88 13.13
N CYS A 14 -3.29 1.94 12.36
CA CYS A 14 -4.19 2.19 11.25
C CYS A 14 -3.76 1.43 10.02
N GLU A 15 -4.70 1.17 9.14
CA GLU A 15 -4.42 0.49 7.88
C GLU A 15 -4.87 1.36 6.73
N TRP A 16 -4.15 1.27 5.63
CA TRP A 16 -4.51 2.00 4.43
C TRP A 16 -4.02 1.23 3.22
N THR A 17 -4.50 1.66 2.08
CA THR A 17 -4.17 1.02 0.82
C THR A 17 -3.79 2.09 -0.19
N ASP A 18 -2.73 1.85 -0.93
CA ASP A 18 -2.32 2.75 -1.99
C ASP A 18 -1.93 1.94 -3.21
N VAL A 19 -2.06 2.55 -4.37
CA VAL A 19 -1.71 1.93 -5.63
C VAL A 19 -0.45 2.59 -6.15
N TRP A 20 0.57 1.77 -6.38
CA TRP A 20 1.87 2.23 -6.84
C TRP A 20 2.36 1.35 -7.98
N PRO A 21 3.23 1.88 -8.82
CA PRO A 21 3.82 1.05 -9.89
C PRO A 21 4.83 0.03 -9.36
N ALA A 22 5.04 -0.02 -8.06
CA ALA A 22 5.97 -0.96 -7.45
C ALA A 22 5.52 -1.27 -6.04
N GLN A 23 6.10 -2.32 -5.47
CA GLN A 23 5.88 -2.66 -4.07
C GLN A 23 6.89 -1.87 -3.26
N CYS A 24 6.51 -0.70 -2.83
CA CYS A 24 7.41 0.21 -2.16
C CYS A 24 6.84 0.66 -0.83
N ASP A 25 7.70 1.26 -0.01
CA ASP A 25 7.29 1.80 1.28
C ASP A 25 6.41 3.02 1.09
N ASP A 26 5.58 3.29 2.07
CA ASP A 26 4.72 4.45 2.05
C ASP A 26 4.73 5.09 3.43
N ASP A 27 4.18 6.28 3.51
CA ASP A 27 4.08 7.00 4.77
C ASP A 27 2.68 6.83 5.32
N CYS A 28 2.58 6.67 6.63
CA CYS A 28 1.27 6.56 7.28
C CYS A 28 0.55 7.90 7.15
N PRO A 29 -0.64 7.93 6.55
CA PRO A 29 -1.37 9.19 6.37
C PRO A 29 -2.05 9.66 7.64
N PHE A 30 -1.98 8.87 8.70
CA PHE A 30 -2.68 9.20 9.95
C PHE A 30 -1.74 9.75 11.01
N CYS A 31 -0.60 9.11 11.23
CA CYS A 31 0.33 9.57 12.26
C CYS A 31 1.63 10.09 11.68
N GLY A 32 1.85 9.95 10.39
CA GLY A 32 3.05 10.46 9.75
C GLY A 32 4.26 9.56 9.84
N ALA A 33 4.09 8.34 10.32
CA ALA A 33 5.20 7.40 10.33
C ALA A 33 5.65 7.11 8.91
N ARG A 34 6.95 6.96 8.73
CA ARG A 34 7.51 6.81 7.39
C ARG A 34 8.08 5.42 7.18
N HIS A 35 8.28 5.09 5.92
CA HIS A 35 8.95 3.84 5.52
C HIS A 35 8.21 2.62 6.01
N MET A 36 6.90 2.66 5.86
CA MET A 36 6.07 1.51 6.20
C MET A 36 5.99 0.60 5.01
N SER A 37 6.47 -0.62 5.17
CA SER A 37 6.43 -1.61 4.11
C SER A 37 5.04 -2.22 4.03
N PRO A 38 4.60 -2.56 2.82
CA PRO A 38 3.31 -3.23 2.69
C PRO A 38 3.39 -4.65 3.22
N TYR A 39 2.34 -5.09 3.88
CA TYR A 39 2.27 -6.47 4.33
C TYR A 39 1.64 -7.37 3.29
N LYS A 40 1.07 -6.77 2.25
CA LYS A 40 0.41 -7.51 1.19
C LYS A 40 0.36 -6.64 -0.05
N SER A 41 0.47 -7.26 -1.21
CA SER A 41 0.33 -6.55 -2.48
C SER A 41 -0.50 -7.39 -3.42
N GLU A 42 -1.30 -6.74 -4.23
CA GLU A 42 -2.11 -7.37 -5.24
C GLU A 42 -1.95 -6.66 -6.55
N ASP A 43 -2.29 -7.35 -7.62
CA ASP A 43 -2.29 -6.74 -8.94
C ASP A 43 -3.45 -5.75 -9.00
N ALA A 44 -3.11 -4.48 -9.16
CA ALA A 44 -4.12 -3.42 -9.21
C ALA A 44 -4.47 -3.02 -10.63
N GLU A 45 -3.74 -3.54 -11.59
CA GLU A 45 -4.00 -3.22 -12.97
C GLU A 45 -5.20 -4.01 -13.45
N GLU A 46 -6.27 -3.31 -13.79
CA GLU A 46 -7.48 -3.97 -14.19
C GLU A 46 -7.31 -4.46 -15.59
N SER A 47 -7.42 -5.71 -15.78
CA SER A 47 -7.47 -6.15 -17.13
C SER A 47 -8.91 -6.41 -17.44
N GLU A 48 -9.41 -5.94 -18.07
CA GLU A 48 -10.70 -6.14 -18.26
C GLU A 48 -11.06 -7.04 -19.08
N ASP A 49 -10.96 -7.60 -19.09
CA ASP A 49 -11.12 -8.30 -19.61
C ASP A 49 -11.68 -8.88 -19.86
N GLU A 50 -11.82 -9.11 -19.84
CA GLU A 50 -12.15 -9.57 -19.86
C GLU A 50 -12.43 -9.72 -20.28
#